data_74814a0ababaafcf6c60343f6109b6a4
#
_entry.id   74814a0ababaafcf6c60343f6109b6a4
#
_cell.length_a   1.000
_cell.length_b   1.000
_cell.length_c   1.000
_cell.angle_alpha   90.00
_cell.angle_beta   90.00
_cell.angle_gamma   90.00
#
_symmetry.space_group_name_H-M   'P 1'
#
loop_
_entity.id
_entity.type
_entity.pdbx_description
1 polymer ?
#
loop_
_entity_poly.entity_id
_entity_poly.type
_entity_poly.pdbx_seq_one_letter_code
_entity_poly.pdbx_strand_id
1 'polypeptide(L)'
;EINNDKDATVKRGIPYYQMALDSLANEFAEQMNALNQAQGVTGAGDLFMNRDNPGDKITAGNIAISKDWAEGKVHMLSSTDPNAPSDDRSNLARFLEVFSKEHRIDPSDIRQGAVGSSVSMSFEDWLLRTQSTLAEDQMGTTAKLNNYLTVNNTVYTDRDSVSGVDLNDEATNLMVYQKAYTAACRLMTVLEEALDSLINGTVV
;
A
#
# COMPACT_ATOMS: atom_id res chain seq x y z
N GLU A 1 -0.84 -9.51 -2.42
CA GLU A 1 -1.48 -10.61 -3.17
C GLU A 1 -2.45 -10.03 -4.17
N ILE A 2 -2.19 -10.30 -5.46
CA ILE A 2 -3.14 -9.96 -6.52
C ILE A 2 -4.27 -10.98 -6.36
N ASN A 3 -5.45 -10.49 -5.98
CA ASN A 3 -6.60 -11.35 -5.88
C ASN A 3 -7.06 -11.75 -7.29
N ASN A 4 -6.90 -13.01 -7.64
CA ASN A 4 -7.36 -13.60 -8.89
C ASN A 4 -8.88 -13.88 -8.92
N ASP A 5 -9.60 -13.46 -7.90
CA ASP A 5 -11.04 -13.67 -7.82
C ASP A 5 -11.75 -12.66 -8.76
N LYS A 6 -12.35 -13.16 -9.80
CA LYS A 6 -13.07 -12.37 -10.82
C LYS A 6 -14.27 -11.60 -10.26
N ASP A 7 -14.79 -12.03 -9.12
CA ASP A 7 -15.99 -11.48 -8.47
C ASP A 7 -15.67 -10.64 -7.23
N ALA A 8 -14.39 -10.60 -6.80
CA ALA A 8 -14.00 -9.76 -5.70
C ALA A 8 -13.90 -8.30 -6.16
N THR A 9 -14.55 -7.42 -5.46
CA THR A 9 -14.14 -6.02 -5.39
C THR A 9 -12.64 -6.00 -5.17
N VAL A 10 -11.89 -5.71 -6.22
CA VAL A 10 -10.45 -5.88 -6.30
C VAL A 10 -9.80 -5.20 -5.09
N LYS A 11 -9.19 -5.96 -4.21
CA LYS A 11 -8.32 -5.43 -3.18
C LYS A 11 -7.07 -4.90 -3.86
N ARG A 12 -7.10 -3.63 -4.20
CA ARG A 12 -5.98 -2.94 -4.80
C ARG A 12 -4.90 -2.75 -3.74
N GLY A 13 -3.72 -3.31 -4.00
CA GLY A 13 -2.54 -3.15 -3.16
C GLY A 13 -1.37 -2.62 -3.98
N ILE A 14 -0.20 -2.51 -3.38
CA ILE A 14 1.03 -2.04 -4.04
C ILE A 14 1.26 -2.72 -5.41
N PRO A 15 1.12 -4.05 -5.56
CA PRO A 15 1.31 -4.71 -6.85
C PRO A 15 0.34 -4.25 -7.95
N TYR A 16 -0.88 -3.83 -7.60
CA TYR A 16 -1.83 -3.29 -8.56
C TYR A 16 -1.33 -1.97 -9.16
N TYR A 17 -0.85 -1.06 -8.31
CA TYR A 17 -0.34 0.24 -8.76
C TYR A 17 0.99 0.11 -9.51
N GLN A 18 1.84 -0.83 -9.10
CA GLN A 18 3.06 -1.16 -9.85
C GLN A 18 2.71 -1.64 -11.26
N MET A 19 1.77 -2.59 -11.40
CA MET A 19 1.33 -3.04 -12.72
C MET A 19 0.71 -1.93 -13.58
N ALA A 20 -0.06 -1.02 -12.97
CA ALA A 20 -0.64 0.10 -13.69
C ALA A 20 0.45 1.02 -14.28
N LEU A 21 1.50 1.29 -13.52
CA LEU A 21 2.64 2.08 -13.98
C LEU A 21 3.51 1.31 -14.98
N ASP A 22 3.70 0.01 -14.77
CA ASP A 22 4.47 -0.84 -15.68
C ASP A 22 3.78 -0.95 -17.04
N SER A 23 2.44 -1.09 -17.06
CA SER A 23 1.65 -1.10 -18.30
C SER A 23 1.75 0.23 -19.04
N LEU A 24 1.69 1.34 -18.31
CA LEU A 24 1.87 2.66 -18.89
C LEU A 24 3.27 2.81 -19.55
N ALA A 25 4.31 2.42 -18.82
CA ALA A 25 5.69 2.53 -19.30
C ALA A 25 5.95 1.63 -20.52
N ASN A 26 5.39 0.41 -20.51
CA ASN A 26 5.52 -0.50 -21.64
C ASN A 26 4.82 0.05 -22.87
N GLU A 27 3.56 0.46 -22.77
CA GLU A 27 2.80 0.98 -23.91
C GLU A 27 3.42 2.26 -24.44
N PHE A 28 3.87 3.16 -23.58
CA PHE A 28 4.58 4.37 -23.98
C PHE A 28 5.84 4.03 -24.78
N ALA A 29 6.67 3.13 -24.27
CA ALA A 29 7.90 2.74 -24.95
C ALA A 29 7.64 2.04 -26.29
N GLU A 30 6.64 1.14 -26.34
CA GLU A 30 6.27 0.46 -27.59
C GLU A 30 5.78 1.44 -28.65
N GLN A 31 4.94 2.40 -28.29
CA GLN A 31 4.43 3.42 -29.23
C GLN A 31 5.54 4.33 -29.72
N MET A 32 6.42 4.79 -28.83
CA MET A 32 7.56 5.64 -29.20
C MET A 32 8.56 4.89 -30.10
N ASN A 33 8.85 3.63 -29.77
CA ASN A 33 9.73 2.80 -30.59
C ASN A 33 9.10 2.53 -31.98
N ALA A 34 7.82 2.18 -32.02
CA ALA A 34 7.11 1.92 -33.27
C ALA A 34 7.13 3.12 -34.22
N LEU A 35 6.99 4.34 -33.70
CA LEU A 35 7.07 5.56 -34.51
C LEU A 35 8.48 5.87 -35.02
N ASN A 36 9.50 5.32 -34.38
CA ASN A 36 10.89 5.53 -34.76
C ASN A 36 11.45 4.39 -35.59
N GLN A 37 10.64 3.38 -35.93
CA GLN A 37 11.02 2.31 -36.86
C GLN A 37 10.70 2.76 -38.30
N ALA A 38 11.74 2.82 -39.14
CA ALA A 38 11.57 3.15 -40.55
C ALA A 38 12.63 2.41 -41.38
N GLN A 39 12.20 1.64 -42.38
CA GLN A 39 13.09 0.89 -43.24
C GLN A 39 13.82 1.82 -44.18
N GLY A 40 15.15 1.74 -44.20
CA GLY A 40 16.00 2.53 -45.11
C GLY A 40 16.24 3.99 -44.66
N VAL A 41 15.77 4.38 -43.49
CA VAL A 41 16.01 5.71 -42.91
C VAL A 41 17.14 5.63 -41.89
N THR A 42 18.16 6.47 -42.07
CA THR A 42 19.30 6.55 -41.15
C THR A 42 18.84 7.09 -39.81
N GLY A 43 19.26 6.44 -38.73
CA GLY A 43 18.90 6.81 -37.38
C GLY A 43 17.57 6.20 -36.86
N ALA A 44 16.94 5.34 -37.69
CA ALA A 44 15.79 4.54 -37.25
C ALA A 44 16.24 3.48 -36.24
N GLY A 45 15.41 3.19 -35.27
CA GLY A 45 15.64 2.17 -34.25
C GLY A 45 14.88 2.46 -32.96
N ASP A 46 15.06 1.59 -31.97
CA ASP A 46 14.40 1.72 -30.69
C ASP A 46 14.95 2.91 -29.88
N LEU A 47 14.07 3.77 -29.42
CA LEU A 47 14.41 4.87 -28.52
C LEU A 47 14.53 4.38 -27.07
N PHE A 48 13.64 3.48 -26.67
CA PHE A 48 13.59 2.95 -25.31
C PHE A 48 13.87 1.45 -25.28
N MET A 49 14.46 1.00 -24.18
CA MET A 49 14.78 -0.40 -23.96
C MET A 49 14.61 -0.77 -22.49
N ASN A 50 14.52 -2.07 -22.22
CA ASN A 50 14.69 -2.60 -20.87
C ASN A 50 16.18 -2.53 -20.50
N ARG A 51 16.50 -1.78 -19.44
CA ARG A 51 17.88 -1.59 -18.96
C ARG A 51 18.52 -2.91 -18.53
N ASP A 52 17.75 -3.78 -17.89
CA ASP A 52 18.27 -4.98 -17.23
C ASP A 52 18.41 -6.14 -18.23
N ASN A 53 17.41 -6.32 -19.10
CA ASN A 53 17.40 -7.34 -20.15
C ASN A 53 16.88 -6.75 -21.48
N PRO A 54 17.76 -6.36 -22.41
CA PRO A 54 17.32 -5.90 -23.72
C PRO A 54 16.49 -6.97 -24.46
N GLY A 55 15.29 -6.59 -24.89
CA GLY A 55 14.33 -7.49 -25.55
C GLY A 55 13.22 -8.04 -24.66
N ASP A 56 13.33 -7.91 -23.36
CA ASP A 56 12.24 -8.19 -22.43
C ASP A 56 11.27 -7.01 -22.33
N LYS A 57 10.11 -7.27 -21.73
CA LYS A 57 9.09 -6.23 -21.48
C LYS A 57 9.67 -5.06 -20.68
N ILE A 58 9.33 -3.85 -21.11
CA ILE A 58 9.70 -2.62 -20.42
C ILE A 58 8.71 -2.38 -19.29
N THR A 59 9.22 -1.99 -18.13
CA THR A 59 8.43 -1.64 -16.95
C THR A 59 8.84 -0.26 -16.45
N ALA A 60 8.06 0.35 -15.58
CA ALA A 60 8.39 1.65 -14.99
C ALA A 60 9.73 1.64 -14.22
N GLY A 61 10.12 0.48 -13.68
CA GLY A 61 11.38 0.33 -12.94
C GLY A 61 12.63 0.12 -13.81
N ASN A 62 12.48 -0.34 -15.06
CA ASN A 62 13.60 -0.71 -15.92
C ASN A 62 13.66 0.05 -17.26
N ILE A 63 12.71 0.94 -17.54
CA ILE A 63 12.72 1.77 -18.74
C ILE A 63 13.99 2.61 -18.80
N ALA A 64 14.67 2.57 -19.93
CA ALA A 64 15.88 3.35 -20.22
C ALA A 64 15.92 3.76 -21.69
N ILE A 65 16.71 4.77 -22.00
CA ILE A 65 17.05 5.07 -23.40
C ILE A 65 17.89 3.94 -23.98
N SER A 66 17.70 3.64 -25.26
CA SER A 66 18.46 2.59 -25.93
C SER A 66 19.97 2.96 -26.03
N LYS A 67 20.82 1.94 -26.07
CA LYS A 67 22.26 2.15 -26.21
C LYS A 67 22.60 2.87 -27.53
N ASP A 68 21.91 2.50 -28.60
CA ASP A 68 22.13 3.09 -29.91
C ASP A 68 21.69 4.56 -29.96
N TRP A 69 20.66 4.93 -29.22
CA TRP A 69 20.28 6.33 -29.06
C TRP A 69 21.29 7.09 -28.19
N ALA A 70 21.76 6.51 -27.11
CA ALA A 70 22.79 7.12 -26.26
C ALA A 70 24.14 7.31 -27.01
N GLU A 71 24.47 6.43 -27.96
CA GLU A 71 25.64 6.52 -28.80
C GLU A 71 25.46 7.40 -30.07
N GLY A 72 24.26 7.95 -30.28
CA GLY A 72 23.93 8.79 -31.42
C GLY A 72 23.71 8.06 -32.73
N LYS A 73 23.63 6.73 -32.73
CA LYS A 73 23.32 5.91 -33.91
C LYS A 73 21.84 5.99 -34.27
N VAL A 74 20.99 6.05 -33.27
CA VAL A 74 19.53 6.25 -33.35
C VAL A 74 19.21 7.65 -32.92
N HIS A 75 18.22 8.28 -33.54
CA HIS A 75 17.66 9.57 -33.12
C HIS A 75 16.18 9.63 -33.47
N MET A 76 15.45 10.58 -32.87
CA MET A 76 14.06 10.79 -33.23
C MET A 76 13.93 11.22 -34.67
N LEU A 77 13.24 10.40 -35.47
CA LEU A 77 13.07 10.65 -36.89
C LEU A 77 12.10 11.78 -37.15
N SER A 78 12.47 12.73 -37.97
CA SER A 78 11.55 13.78 -38.43
C SER A 78 10.53 13.26 -39.45
N SER A 79 10.96 12.27 -40.26
CA SER A 79 10.14 11.57 -41.25
C SER A 79 10.48 10.09 -41.26
N THR A 80 9.49 9.26 -41.62
CA THR A 80 9.67 7.80 -41.83
C THR A 80 9.85 7.43 -43.32
N ASP A 81 9.77 8.40 -44.24
CA ASP A 81 9.99 8.23 -45.66
C ASP A 81 11.47 8.50 -46.00
N PRO A 82 12.23 7.52 -46.52
CA PRO A 82 13.62 7.70 -46.90
C PRO A 82 13.85 8.73 -48.04
N ASN A 83 12.77 9.06 -48.76
CA ASN A 83 12.82 10.04 -49.86
C ASN A 83 12.17 11.39 -49.47
N ALA A 84 11.86 11.58 -48.23
CA ALA A 84 11.22 12.81 -47.78
C ALA A 84 12.14 14.04 -47.96
N PRO A 85 11.56 15.24 -48.21
CA PRO A 85 12.31 16.47 -48.17
C PRO A 85 12.93 16.71 -46.80
N SER A 86 14.05 17.44 -46.74
CA SER A 86 14.77 17.69 -45.49
C SER A 86 14.01 18.51 -44.44
N ASP A 87 12.93 19.17 -44.85
CA ASP A 87 12.03 19.94 -44.01
C ASP A 87 10.79 19.18 -43.56
N ASP A 88 10.61 17.91 -43.92
CA ASP A 88 9.52 17.08 -43.46
C ASP A 88 9.61 16.83 -41.96
N ARG A 89 8.54 17.14 -41.28
CA ARG A 89 8.36 17.01 -39.82
C ARG A 89 7.12 16.15 -39.46
N SER A 90 6.63 15.40 -40.44
CA SER A 90 5.39 14.63 -40.29
C SER A 90 5.45 13.61 -39.14
N ASN A 91 6.60 12.97 -38.92
CA ASN A 91 6.76 12.01 -37.87
C ASN A 91 6.87 12.67 -36.48
N LEU A 92 7.44 13.89 -36.38
CA LEU A 92 7.48 14.63 -35.13
C LEU A 92 6.06 15.00 -34.64
N ALA A 93 5.17 15.33 -35.58
CA ALA A 93 3.78 15.55 -35.26
C ALA A 93 3.11 14.27 -34.67
N ARG A 94 3.42 13.10 -35.23
CA ARG A 94 2.94 11.82 -34.72
C ARG A 94 3.47 11.50 -33.33
N PHE A 95 4.72 11.85 -33.01
CA PHE A 95 5.26 11.73 -31.65
C PHE A 95 4.49 12.61 -30.65
N LEU A 96 4.11 13.82 -31.02
CA LEU A 96 3.27 14.68 -30.18
C LEU A 96 1.85 14.12 -30.01
N GLU A 97 1.31 13.53 -31.07
CA GLU A 97 -0.02 12.93 -31.06
C GLU A 97 -0.12 11.70 -30.12
N VAL A 98 1.00 10.98 -29.89
CA VAL A 98 1.04 9.85 -28.94
C VAL A 98 0.54 10.24 -27.56
N PHE A 99 0.82 11.43 -27.09
CA PHE A 99 0.43 11.86 -25.75
C PHE A 99 -1.10 12.13 -25.61
N SER A 100 -1.73 12.56 -26.70
CA SER A 100 -3.16 12.91 -26.71
C SER A 100 -4.06 11.83 -27.26
N LYS A 101 -3.50 10.85 -27.99
CA LYS A 101 -4.24 9.74 -28.58
C LYS A 101 -4.59 8.69 -27.53
N GLU A 102 -5.73 8.03 -27.76
CA GLU A 102 -6.11 6.86 -26.94
C GLU A 102 -5.25 5.65 -27.31
N HIS A 103 -4.67 5.02 -26.31
CA HIS A 103 -3.91 3.79 -26.40
C HIS A 103 -4.62 2.69 -25.62
N ARG A 104 -4.55 1.46 -26.12
CA ARG A 104 -5.03 0.30 -25.38
C ARG A 104 -3.98 -0.10 -24.36
N ILE A 105 -4.25 0.18 -23.09
CA ILE A 105 -3.41 -0.21 -21.99
C ILE A 105 -3.99 -1.47 -21.35
N ASP A 106 -3.22 -2.55 -21.34
CA ASP A 106 -3.65 -3.84 -20.84
C ASP A 106 -2.65 -4.36 -19.80
N PRO A 107 -3.02 -4.43 -18.52
CA PRO A 107 -2.13 -4.96 -17.48
C PRO A 107 -1.67 -6.41 -17.72
N SER A 108 -2.44 -7.19 -18.50
CA SER A 108 -2.08 -8.58 -18.82
C SER A 108 -0.88 -8.69 -19.76
N ASP A 109 -0.56 -7.62 -20.51
CA ASP A 109 0.62 -7.57 -21.39
C ASP A 109 1.93 -7.57 -20.61
N ILE A 110 1.90 -7.07 -19.37
CA ILE A 110 3.08 -7.02 -18.48
C ILE A 110 3.21 -8.30 -17.66
N ARG A 111 2.10 -8.82 -17.14
CA ARG A 111 2.11 -9.98 -16.27
C ARG A 111 1.01 -10.96 -16.65
N GLN A 112 1.41 -12.14 -17.05
CA GLN A 112 0.49 -13.23 -17.38
C GLN A 112 -0.39 -13.55 -16.15
N GLY A 113 -1.72 -13.54 -16.34
CA GLY A 113 -2.69 -13.77 -15.27
C GLY A 113 -3.05 -12.52 -14.44
N ALA A 114 -2.61 -11.33 -14.84
CA ALA A 114 -3.11 -10.11 -14.23
C ALA A 114 -4.59 -9.93 -14.55
N VAL A 115 -5.40 -9.69 -13.50
CA VAL A 115 -6.82 -9.40 -13.64
C VAL A 115 -6.96 -7.88 -13.81
N GLY A 116 -7.23 -7.44 -15.02
CA GLY A 116 -7.54 -6.06 -15.35
C GLY A 116 -8.23 -6.02 -16.69
N SER A 117 -9.19 -5.13 -16.86
CA SER A 117 -9.77 -4.89 -18.18
C SER A 117 -8.81 -4.03 -18.99
N SER A 118 -8.54 -4.38 -20.24
CA SER A 118 -7.92 -3.46 -21.16
C SER A 118 -8.80 -2.21 -21.31
N VAL A 119 -8.19 -1.06 -21.24
CA VAL A 119 -8.88 0.22 -21.33
C VAL A 119 -8.19 1.07 -22.40
N SER A 120 -9.00 1.73 -23.25
CA SER A 120 -8.48 2.71 -24.21
C SER A 120 -8.61 4.10 -23.61
N MET A 121 -7.48 4.77 -23.42
CA MET A 121 -7.41 6.15 -22.93
C MET A 121 -6.05 6.77 -23.24
N SER A 122 -5.94 8.07 -23.10
CA SER A 122 -4.66 8.77 -23.21
C SER A 122 -3.72 8.41 -22.04
N PHE A 123 -2.43 8.62 -22.20
CA PHE A 123 -1.46 8.40 -21.11
C PHE A 123 -1.73 9.30 -19.91
N GLU A 124 -2.17 10.54 -20.16
CA GLU A 124 -2.53 11.48 -19.10
C GLU A 124 -3.76 10.98 -18.32
N ASP A 125 -4.81 10.56 -19.01
CA ASP A 125 -6.03 10.03 -18.36
C ASP A 125 -5.74 8.77 -17.56
N TRP A 126 -4.87 7.89 -18.07
CA TRP A 126 -4.46 6.70 -17.34
C TRP A 126 -3.75 7.06 -16.03
N LEU A 127 -2.82 8.01 -16.09
CA LEU A 127 -2.09 8.47 -14.90
C LEU A 127 -3.04 9.12 -13.89
N LEU A 128 -3.90 10.01 -14.35
CA LEU A 128 -4.91 10.68 -13.50
C LEU A 128 -5.87 9.66 -12.87
N ARG A 129 -6.34 8.68 -13.64
CA ARG A 129 -7.19 7.61 -13.13
C ARG A 129 -6.48 6.78 -12.06
N THR A 130 -5.24 6.40 -12.30
CA THR A 130 -4.44 5.64 -11.34
C THR A 130 -4.24 6.43 -10.06
N GLN A 131 -3.94 7.73 -10.16
CA GLN A 131 -3.77 8.63 -9.02
C GLN A 131 -5.09 8.81 -8.25
N SER A 132 -6.20 9.04 -8.93
CA SER A 132 -7.52 9.19 -8.30
C SER A 132 -7.94 7.91 -7.57
N THR A 133 -7.71 6.76 -8.19
CA THR A 133 -8.00 5.45 -7.57
C THR A 133 -7.14 5.23 -6.32
N LEU A 134 -5.86 5.60 -6.35
CA LEU A 134 -4.98 5.52 -5.18
C LEU A 134 -5.46 6.44 -4.05
N ALA A 135 -5.89 7.66 -4.38
CA ALA A 135 -6.42 8.61 -3.41
C ALA A 135 -7.71 8.08 -2.73
N GLU A 136 -8.64 7.50 -3.51
CA GLU A 136 -9.84 6.85 -2.97
C GLU A 136 -9.50 5.70 -2.03
N ASP A 137 -8.59 4.83 -2.42
CA ASP A 137 -8.16 3.69 -1.60
C ASP A 137 -7.48 4.14 -0.30
N GLN A 138 -6.68 5.20 -0.37
CA GLN A 138 -6.05 5.80 0.80
C GLN A 138 -7.09 6.40 1.77
N MET A 139 -8.06 7.16 1.24
CA MET A 139 -9.14 7.73 2.05
C MET A 139 -9.98 6.62 2.71
N GLY A 140 -10.36 5.60 1.95
CA GLY A 140 -11.12 4.45 2.45
C GLY A 140 -10.36 3.66 3.52
N THR A 141 -9.06 3.48 3.34
CA THR A 141 -8.20 2.78 4.31
C THR A 141 -8.03 3.58 5.59
N THR A 142 -7.85 4.90 5.48
CA THR A 142 -7.73 5.81 6.63
C THR A 142 -9.03 5.84 7.44
N ALA A 143 -10.18 5.90 6.77
CA ALA A 143 -11.48 5.84 7.44
C ALA A 143 -11.69 4.52 8.20
N LYS A 144 -11.32 3.39 7.60
CA LYS A 144 -11.35 2.07 8.26
C LYS A 144 -10.42 2.02 9.46
N LEU A 145 -9.19 2.52 9.33
CA LEU A 145 -8.23 2.57 10.44
C LEU A 145 -8.78 3.36 11.62
N ASN A 146 -9.32 4.55 11.37
CA ASN A 146 -9.91 5.39 12.41
C ASN A 146 -11.11 4.70 13.10
N ASN A 147 -11.96 4.00 12.33
CA ASN A 147 -13.05 3.22 12.90
C ASN A 147 -12.53 2.09 13.79
N TYR A 148 -11.55 1.31 13.34
CA TYR A 148 -10.94 0.25 14.15
C TYR A 148 -10.28 0.78 15.42
N LEU A 149 -9.62 1.94 15.37
CA LEU A 149 -9.05 2.58 16.56
C LEU A 149 -10.12 2.98 17.55
N THR A 150 -11.24 3.54 17.06
CA THR A 150 -12.39 3.90 17.93
C THR A 150 -12.99 2.67 18.56
N VAL A 151 -13.29 1.63 17.79
CA VAL A 151 -13.84 0.37 18.30
C VAL A 151 -12.89 -0.28 19.32
N ASN A 152 -11.60 -0.29 19.02
CA ASN A 152 -10.59 -0.84 19.91
C ASN A 152 -10.57 -0.10 21.25
N ASN A 153 -10.57 1.25 21.23
CA ASN A 153 -10.62 2.06 22.45
C ASN A 153 -11.91 1.80 23.25
N THR A 154 -13.07 1.67 22.57
CA THR A 154 -14.34 1.32 23.26
C THR A 154 -14.23 -0.04 23.95
N VAL A 155 -13.72 -1.07 23.25
CA VAL A 155 -13.56 -2.40 23.82
C VAL A 155 -12.59 -2.38 25.02
N TYR A 156 -11.51 -1.61 24.94
CA TYR A 156 -10.62 -1.44 26.10
C TYR A 156 -11.32 -0.78 27.29
N THR A 157 -12.07 0.29 27.05
CA THR A 157 -12.84 0.98 28.10
C THR A 157 -13.90 0.07 28.70
N ASP A 158 -14.65 -0.67 27.88
CA ASP A 158 -15.66 -1.62 28.33
C ASP A 158 -15.02 -2.76 29.17
N ARG A 159 -13.89 -3.28 28.73
CA ARG A 159 -13.14 -4.27 29.50
C ARG A 159 -12.70 -3.71 30.85
N ASP A 160 -12.17 -2.50 30.89
CA ASP A 160 -11.73 -1.86 32.14
C ASP A 160 -12.90 -1.58 33.06
N SER A 161 -14.09 -1.23 32.53
CA SER A 161 -15.29 -1.02 33.31
C SER A 161 -15.81 -2.29 34.01
N VAL A 162 -15.56 -3.46 33.40
CA VAL A 162 -16.01 -4.78 33.93
C VAL A 162 -14.95 -5.44 34.80
N SER A 163 -13.69 -5.31 34.44
CA SER A 163 -12.57 -6.02 35.10
C SER A 163 -11.57 -5.08 35.78
N GLY A 164 -11.77 -3.78 35.67
CA GLY A 164 -10.92 -2.78 36.31
C GLY A 164 -11.12 -2.81 37.82
N VAL A 165 -10.04 -2.68 38.56
CA VAL A 165 -10.05 -2.59 40.02
C VAL A 165 -10.01 -1.12 40.40
N ASP A 166 -11.09 -0.65 41.10
CA ASP A 166 -11.06 0.68 41.70
C ASP A 166 -10.13 0.68 42.92
N LEU A 167 -9.02 1.40 42.81
CA LEU A 167 -8.04 1.51 43.90
C LEU A 167 -8.62 2.09 45.19
N ASN A 168 -9.66 2.92 45.11
CA ASN A 168 -10.31 3.47 46.30
C ASN A 168 -11.13 2.41 47.00
N ASP A 169 -11.86 1.56 46.25
CA ASP A 169 -12.58 0.44 46.78
C ASP A 169 -11.66 -0.59 47.42
N GLU A 170 -10.55 -0.93 46.75
CA GLU A 170 -9.56 -1.84 47.32
C GLU A 170 -8.89 -1.27 48.57
N ALA A 171 -8.56 0.02 48.59
CA ALA A 171 -8.03 0.67 49.78
C ALA A 171 -9.00 0.66 50.94
N THR A 172 -10.29 0.86 50.63
CA THR A 172 -11.37 0.79 51.64
C THR A 172 -11.50 -0.64 52.18
N ASN A 173 -11.54 -1.63 51.31
CA ASN A 173 -11.60 -3.04 51.69
C ASN A 173 -10.39 -3.45 52.52
N LEU A 174 -9.18 -3.00 52.11
CA LEU A 174 -7.94 -3.24 52.86
C LEU A 174 -8.02 -2.67 54.29
N MET A 175 -8.54 -1.45 54.43
CA MET A 175 -8.74 -0.85 55.78
C MET A 175 -9.74 -1.63 56.64
N VAL A 176 -10.82 -2.11 56.02
CA VAL A 176 -11.81 -2.96 56.72
C VAL A 176 -11.15 -4.26 57.17
N TYR A 177 -10.42 -4.94 56.32
CA TYR A 177 -9.73 -6.18 56.68
C TYR A 177 -8.63 -5.95 57.72
N GLN A 178 -7.87 -4.86 57.66
CA GLN A 178 -6.89 -4.51 58.70
C GLN A 178 -7.54 -4.27 60.06
N LYS A 179 -8.69 -3.56 60.10
CA LYS A 179 -9.44 -3.35 61.36
C LYS A 179 -10.01 -4.66 61.89
N ALA A 180 -10.54 -5.51 61.02
CA ALA A 180 -11.04 -6.82 61.40
C ALA A 180 -9.92 -7.72 61.96
N TYR A 181 -8.76 -7.75 61.30
CA TYR A 181 -7.59 -8.47 61.77
C TYR A 181 -7.12 -7.95 63.14
N THR A 182 -7.01 -6.64 63.29
CA THR A 182 -6.60 -6.03 64.59
C THR A 182 -7.62 -6.36 65.68
N ALA A 183 -8.94 -6.35 65.41
CA ALA A 183 -9.95 -6.72 66.38
C ALA A 183 -9.84 -8.21 66.77
N ALA A 184 -9.60 -9.11 65.77
CA ALA A 184 -9.38 -10.53 66.03
C ALA A 184 -8.15 -10.77 66.90
N CYS A 185 -7.02 -10.06 66.65
CA CYS A 185 -5.82 -10.17 67.48
C CYS A 185 -6.09 -9.74 68.92
N ARG A 186 -6.83 -8.62 69.11
CA ARG A 186 -7.22 -8.16 70.47
C ARG A 186 -8.12 -9.16 71.17
N LEU A 187 -9.06 -9.77 70.46
CA LEU A 187 -9.93 -10.83 71.01
C LEU A 187 -9.09 -12.03 71.47
N MET A 188 -8.09 -12.45 70.65
CA MET A 188 -7.17 -13.53 71.02
C MET A 188 -6.39 -13.19 72.28
N THR A 189 -5.84 -11.98 72.39
CA THR A 189 -5.14 -11.54 73.59
C THR A 189 -6.04 -11.57 74.81
N VAL A 190 -7.29 -11.09 74.74
CA VAL A 190 -8.25 -11.13 75.87
C VAL A 190 -8.58 -12.57 76.24
N LEU A 191 -8.72 -13.48 75.27
CA LEU A 191 -8.98 -14.89 75.52
C LEU A 191 -7.74 -15.55 76.17
N GLU A 192 -6.53 -15.23 75.73
CA GLU A 192 -5.28 -15.68 76.38
C GLU A 192 -5.18 -15.21 77.83
N GLU A 193 -5.47 -13.93 78.13
CA GLU A 193 -5.47 -13.37 79.47
C GLU A 193 -6.58 -14.03 80.33
N ALA A 194 -7.75 -14.30 79.74
CA ALA A 194 -8.83 -14.99 80.46
C ALA A 194 -8.48 -16.44 80.80
N LEU A 195 -7.85 -17.15 79.83
CA LEU A 195 -7.36 -18.52 80.03
C LEU A 195 -6.25 -18.57 81.07
N ASP A 196 -5.29 -17.63 80.99
CA ASP A 196 -4.21 -17.52 81.99
C ASP A 196 -4.77 -17.28 83.39
N SER A 197 -5.74 -16.36 83.54
CA SER A 197 -6.43 -16.14 84.82
C SER A 197 -7.20 -17.36 85.32
N LEU A 198 -7.78 -18.18 84.40
CA LEU A 198 -8.50 -19.38 84.78
C LEU A 198 -7.59 -20.52 85.23
N ILE A 199 -6.46 -20.66 84.52
CA ILE A 199 -5.50 -21.74 84.75
C ILE A 199 -4.62 -21.45 85.98
N ASN A 200 -4.06 -20.23 86.01
CA ASN A 200 -3.09 -19.84 87.05
C ASN A 200 -3.71 -19.10 88.25
N GLY A 201 -4.89 -18.50 88.10
CA GLY A 201 -5.55 -17.79 89.14
C GLY A 201 -6.51 -18.63 90.03
N THR A 202 -6.78 -19.92 89.63
CA THR A 202 -7.61 -20.83 90.40
C THR A 202 -6.84 -21.85 91.24
N VAL A 203 -5.48 -21.79 91.16
CA VAL A 203 -4.60 -22.60 91.99
C VAL A 203 -4.23 -21.83 93.24
N VAL A 204 -5.08 -21.94 94.26
CA VAL A 204 -4.78 -21.61 95.66
C VAL A 204 -4.93 -22.86 96.50
#